data_d5229c7900f54865b5d64c041526b5f3
#
_entry.id   d5229c7900f54865b5d64c041526b5f3
#
_cell.length_a   1.000
_cell.length_b   1.000
_cell.length_c   1.000
_cell.angle_alpha   90.00
_cell.angle_beta   90.00
_cell.angle_gamma   90.00
#
_symmetry.space_group_name_H-M   'P 1'
#
loop_
_entity.id
_entity.type
_entity.pdbx_description
1 polymer ?
#
loop_
_entity_poly.entity_id
_entity_poly.type
_entity_poly.pdbx_seq_one_letter_code
_entity_poly.pdbx_strand_id
1 'polypeptide(L)'
;KPYHVFAALAAQLPSKGKLVPNPYTNWNQIDKSLPNEPITLVIPASNHGTREVFQEKMVEAGCEAYEYFKSLDKDAQKKACSTFRKDGRVIEIAGDYTETLARLKTSPSAVGVFGLSFYDMNRDKLRVATVNNVVPSEKTVLNGTYPVSRPLYFYVKGEHLKSVKGLPQYVEYFLSKKATGKGS
;
A
#
# COMPACT_ATOMS: atom_id res chain seq x y z
N LYS A 1 11.16 -4.42 -2.55
CA LYS A 1 10.52 -5.64 -2.02
C LYS A 1 9.72 -5.29 -0.76
N PRO A 2 8.67 -6.07 -0.40
CA PRO A 2 7.85 -5.82 0.78
C PRO A 2 8.66 -5.66 2.07
N TYR A 3 9.67 -6.52 2.31
CA TYR A 3 10.48 -6.45 3.52
C TYR A 3 11.28 -5.13 3.65
N HIS A 4 11.68 -4.48 2.55
CA HIS A 4 12.33 -3.16 2.60
C HIS A 4 11.36 -2.11 3.17
N VAL A 5 10.10 -2.16 2.72
CA VAL A 5 9.07 -1.22 3.15
C VAL A 5 8.72 -1.46 4.61
N PHE A 6 8.53 -2.71 5.02
CA PHE A 6 8.31 -3.05 6.42
C PHE A 6 9.47 -2.59 7.30
N ALA A 7 10.73 -2.89 6.91
CA ALA A 7 11.92 -2.45 7.66
C ALA A 7 12.03 -0.93 7.78
N ALA A 8 11.53 -0.19 6.80
CA ALA A 8 11.50 1.27 6.87
C ALA A 8 10.41 1.82 7.80
N LEU A 9 9.26 1.11 7.89
CA LEU A 9 8.07 1.54 8.63
C LEU A 9 8.06 1.11 10.10
N ALA A 10 8.56 -0.10 10.40
CA ALA A 10 8.41 -0.73 11.71
C ALA A 10 8.99 0.11 12.84
N ALA A 11 8.29 0.18 13.97
CA ALA A 11 8.81 0.82 15.17
C ALA A 11 10.00 0.06 15.76
N GLN A 12 9.93 -1.27 15.68
CA GLN A 12 10.95 -2.19 16.20
C GLN A 12 11.28 -3.27 15.18
N LEU A 13 12.51 -3.73 15.20
CA LEU A 13 12.99 -4.82 14.36
C LEU A 13 13.68 -5.89 15.22
N PRO A 14 13.68 -7.16 14.78
CA PRO A 14 14.35 -8.22 15.52
C PRO A 14 15.88 -8.10 15.39
N SER A 15 16.55 -8.20 16.53
CA SER A 15 18.00 -8.26 16.62
C SER A 15 18.40 -9.17 17.77
N LYS A 16 19.22 -10.19 17.48
CA LYS A 16 19.72 -11.16 18.50
C LYS A 16 18.60 -11.76 19.37
N GLY A 17 17.48 -12.15 18.74
CA GLY A 17 16.35 -12.81 19.41
C GLY A 17 15.42 -11.90 20.21
N LYS A 18 15.55 -10.58 20.14
CA LYS A 18 14.67 -9.61 20.78
C LYS A 18 14.32 -8.45 19.85
N LEU A 19 13.22 -7.76 20.15
CA LEU A 19 12.86 -6.52 19.45
C LEU A 19 13.69 -5.35 19.96
N VAL A 20 14.25 -4.58 19.05
CA VAL A 20 14.97 -3.34 19.33
C VAL A 20 14.35 -2.18 18.56
N PRO A 21 14.46 -0.93 19.03
CA PRO A 21 14.05 0.23 18.24
C PRO A 21 14.68 0.19 16.86
N ASN A 22 13.90 0.57 15.84
CA ASN A 22 14.35 0.54 14.45
C ASN A 22 15.58 1.46 14.24
N PRO A 23 16.75 0.93 13.88
CA PRO A 23 17.98 1.72 13.78
C PRO A 23 18.13 2.42 12.43
N TYR A 24 17.33 2.06 11.42
CA TYR A 24 17.52 2.53 10.05
C TYR A 24 17.08 3.98 9.88
N THR A 25 17.96 4.79 9.32
CA THR A 25 17.70 6.19 8.97
C THR A 25 17.73 6.41 7.46
N ASN A 26 18.49 5.58 6.73
CA ASN A 26 18.63 5.62 5.29
C ASN A 26 18.27 4.28 4.65
N TRP A 27 17.81 4.30 3.41
CA TRP A 27 17.38 3.11 2.69
C TRP A 27 18.51 2.09 2.49
N ASN A 28 19.74 2.52 2.19
CA ASN A 28 20.88 1.63 1.98
C ASN A 28 21.36 0.91 3.25
N GLN A 29 20.87 1.30 4.42
CA GLN A 29 21.11 0.56 5.67
C GLN A 29 20.25 -0.69 5.75
N ILE A 30 19.07 -0.68 5.11
CA ILE A 30 18.18 -1.85 5.00
C ILE A 30 18.74 -2.84 3.98
N ASP A 31 19.14 -2.34 2.82
CA ASP A 31 19.73 -3.14 1.75
C ASP A 31 20.74 -2.26 0.97
N LYS A 32 21.97 -2.74 0.80
CA LYS A 32 23.05 -2.03 0.10
C LYS A 32 22.72 -1.64 -1.35
N SER A 33 21.77 -2.35 -1.97
CA SER A 33 21.30 -2.06 -3.34
C SER A 33 20.35 -0.86 -3.42
N LEU A 34 19.83 -0.38 -2.28
CA LEU A 34 18.96 0.78 -2.21
C LEU A 34 19.78 2.09 -2.15
N PRO A 35 19.18 3.23 -2.55
CA PRO A 35 19.89 4.51 -2.54
C PRO A 35 20.28 4.93 -1.13
N ASN A 36 21.39 5.70 -1.04
CA ASN A 36 21.79 6.31 0.21
C ASN A 36 21.01 7.61 0.46
N GLU A 37 19.71 7.46 0.65
CA GLU A 37 18.76 8.54 0.88
C GLU A 37 18.04 8.35 2.21
N PRO A 38 17.66 9.44 2.89
CA PRO A 38 16.87 9.36 4.12
C PRO A 38 15.55 8.60 3.91
N ILE A 39 15.18 7.78 4.88
CA ILE A 39 13.86 7.17 4.91
C ILE A 39 12.82 8.23 5.24
N THR A 40 11.94 8.52 4.29
CA THR A 40 10.75 9.34 4.48
C THR A 40 9.61 8.69 3.71
N LEU A 41 8.60 8.23 4.42
CA LEU A 41 7.42 7.57 3.87
C LEU A 41 6.16 8.39 4.18
N VAL A 42 5.40 8.71 3.15
CA VAL A 42 4.11 9.39 3.25
C VAL A 42 3.03 8.39 2.87
N ILE A 43 2.26 7.96 3.84
CA ILE A 43 1.28 6.88 3.69
C ILE A 43 -0.13 7.38 4.00
N PRO A 44 -1.17 6.80 3.38
CA PRO A 44 -2.55 7.10 3.74
C PRO A 44 -2.85 6.67 5.18
N ALA A 45 -3.67 7.42 5.89
CA ALA A 45 -4.16 7.03 7.19
C ALA A 45 -5.13 5.84 7.09
N SER A 46 -5.46 5.22 8.23
CA SER A 46 -6.23 3.98 8.30
C SER A 46 -7.66 4.05 7.77
N ASN A 47 -8.19 5.25 7.55
CA ASN A 47 -9.51 5.47 6.96
C ASN A 47 -9.55 5.35 5.43
N HIS A 48 -8.39 5.11 4.76
CA HIS A 48 -8.31 4.96 3.32
C HIS A 48 -8.23 3.48 2.90
N GLY A 49 -9.00 3.07 1.89
CA GLY A 49 -8.92 1.71 1.32
C GLY A 49 -7.53 1.37 0.77
N THR A 50 -6.80 2.34 0.23
CA THR A 50 -5.40 2.16 -0.21
C THR A 50 -4.48 1.77 0.96
N ARG A 51 -4.74 2.28 2.18
CA ARG A 51 -3.97 1.89 3.37
C ARG A 51 -4.16 0.42 3.71
N GLU A 52 -5.37 -0.09 3.59
CA GLU A 52 -5.67 -1.50 3.87
C GLU A 52 -4.91 -2.44 2.93
N VAL A 53 -4.93 -2.17 1.61
CA VAL A 53 -4.17 -2.94 0.63
C VAL A 53 -2.66 -2.83 0.87
N PHE A 54 -2.17 -1.63 1.15
CA PHE A 54 -0.77 -1.41 1.48
C PHE A 54 -0.35 -2.17 2.74
N GLN A 55 -1.17 -2.16 3.78
CA GLN A 55 -0.95 -2.89 5.02
C GLN A 55 -0.83 -4.39 4.75
N GLU A 56 -1.80 -4.98 4.07
CA GLU A 56 -1.83 -6.41 3.77
C GLU A 56 -0.69 -6.84 2.84
N LYS A 57 -0.57 -6.19 1.68
CA LYS A 57 0.32 -6.66 0.59
C LYS A 57 1.77 -6.22 0.73
N MET A 58 2.04 -5.17 1.48
CA MET A 58 3.40 -4.65 1.64
C MET A 58 3.91 -4.79 3.07
N VAL A 59 3.14 -4.36 4.06
CA VAL A 59 3.63 -4.31 5.44
C VAL A 59 3.61 -5.69 6.08
N GLU A 60 2.48 -6.38 6.06
CA GLU A 60 2.35 -7.72 6.64
C GLU A 60 3.21 -8.73 5.88
N ALA A 61 3.14 -8.73 4.54
CA ALA A 61 4.01 -9.57 3.72
C ALA A 61 5.51 -9.30 3.95
N GLY A 62 5.88 -8.05 4.25
CA GLY A 62 7.25 -7.68 4.61
C GLY A 62 7.65 -8.11 6.02
N CYS A 63 6.72 -8.05 6.96
CA CYS A 63 6.91 -8.52 8.33
C CYS A 63 7.16 -10.03 8.37
N GLU A 64 6.40 -10.79 7.60
CA GLU A 64 6.55 -12.24 7.46
C GLU A 64 7.89 -12.70 6.87
N ALA A 65 8.67 -11.79 6.29
CA ALA A 65 10.04 -12.11 5.87
C ALA A 65 11.01 -12.32 7.06
N TYR A 66 10.61 -11.94 8.26
CA TYR A 66 11.40 -12.12 9.47
C TYR A 66 10.91 -13.32 10.28
N GLU A 67 11.74 -14.33 10.46
CA GLU A 67 11.41 -15.54 11.22
C GLU A 67 10.96 -15.24 12.67
N TYR A 68 11.51 -14.19 13.28
CA TYR A 68 11.10 -13.75 14.61
C TYR A 68 9.59 -13.45 14.70
N PHE A 69 9.04 -12.73 13.74
CA PHE A 69 7.61 -12.40 13.77
C PHE A 69 6.73 -13.60 13.48
N LYS A 70 7.19 -14.54 12.64
CA LYS A 70 6.47 -15.80 12.39
C LYS A 70 6.38 -16.69 13.63
N SER A 71 7.34 -16.59 14.56
CA SER A 71 7.35 -17.38 15.80
C SER A 71 6.40 -16.83 16.88
N LEU A 72 5.84 -15.63 16.70
CA LEU A 72 4.88 -15.04 17.61
C LEU A 72 3.47 -15.65 17.42
N ASP A 73 2.66 -15.57 18.46
CA ASP A 73 1.23 -15.80 18.30
C ASP A 73 0.60 -14.74 17.37
N LYS A 74 -0.57 -15.05 16.80
CA LYS A 74 -1.20 -14.22 15.75
C LYS A 74 -1.48 -12.78 16.21
N ASP A 75 -1.87 -12.59 17.46
CA ASP A 75 -2.21 -11.24 17.96
C ASP A 75 -0.95 -10.42 18.21
N ALA A 76 0.07 -11.02 18.82
CA ALA A 76 1.38 -10.40 19.00
C ALA A 76 2.04 -10.08 17.65
N GLN A 77 1.99 -11.01 16.69
CA GLN A 77 2.48 -10.79 15.33
C GLN A 77 1.76 -9.60 14.66
N LYS A 78 0.42 -9.61 14.65
CA LYS A 78 -0.38 -8.55 14.05
C LYS A 78 -0.06 -7.19 14.69
N LYS A 79 0.03 -7.12 16.00
CA LYS A 79 0.39 -5.90 16.73
C LYS A 79 1.80 -5.42 16.36
N ALA A 80 2.79 -6.30 16.38
CA ALA A 80 4.17 -5.96 16.05
C ALA A 80 4.31 -5.50 14.58
N CYS A 81 3.66 -6.20 13.63
CA CYS A 81 3.69 -5.87 12.20
C CYS A 81 2.95 -4.58 11.85
N SER A 82 1.98 -4.15 12.67
CA SER A 82 1.20 -2.92 12.42
C SER A 82 1.67 -1.71 13.23
N THR A 83 2.67 -1.86 14.10
CA THR A 83 3.20 -0.77 14.91
C THR A 83 4.31 -0.03 14.17
N PHE A 84 4.01 1.20 13.74
CA PHE A 84 4.95 2.03 12.98
C PHE A 84 5.76 2.95 13.89
N ARG A 85 6.95 3.32 13.40
CA ARG A 85 7.83 4.29 14.06
C ARG A 85 7.21 5.69 14.09
N LYS A 86 7.54 6.45 15.16
CA LYS A 86 7.00 7.80 15.40
C LYS A 86 8.10 8.88 15.47
N ASP A 87 9.22 8.63 14.82
CA ASP A 87 10.39 9.52 14.81
C ASP A 87 10.39 10.52 13.63
N GLY A 88 9.23 10.74 13.01
CA GLY A 88 9.04 11.69 11.93
C GLY A 88 9.35 11.13 10.51
N ARG A 89 9.86 9.90 10.39
CA ARG A 89 10.14 9.27 9.08
C ARG A 89 8.93 8.70 8.40
N VAL A 90 7.89 8.43 9.15
CA VAL A 90 6.59 7.97 8.63
C VAL A 90 5.55 9.04 8.92
N ILE A 91 4.92 9.53 7.87
CA ILE A 91 3.92 10.58 7.91
C ILE A 91 2.60 10.00 7.41
N GLU A 92 1.61 9.96 8.27
CA GLU A 92 0.26 9.50 7.91
C GLU A 92 -0.61 10.68 7.48
N ILE A 93 -1.23 10.58 6.31
CA ILE A 93 -2.10 11.62 5.74
C ILE A 93 -3.54 11.16 5.81
N ALA A 94 -4.35 11.89 6.57
CA ALA A 94 -5.79 11.66 6.69
C ALA A 94 -6.60 12.31 5.56
N GLY A 95 -6.03 13.32 4.90
CA GLY A 95 -6.60 14.02 3.75
C GLY A 95 -6.47 13.23 2.44
N ASP A 96 -6.66 13.91 1.34
CA ASP A 96 -6.55 13.31 0.02
C ASP A 96 -5.08 13.18 -0.47
N TYR A 97 -4.90 12.60 -1.65
CA TYR A 97 -3.57 12.40 -2.23
C TYR A 97 -2.86 13.70 -2.65
N THR A 98 -3.57 14.83 -2.72
CA THR A 98 -2.96 16.11 -3.08
C THR A 98 -2.01 16.60 -1.98
N GLU A 99 -2.31 16.32 -0.71
CA GLU A 99 -1.39 16.60 0.39
C GLU A 99 -0.13 15.73 0.30
N THR A 100 -0.28 14.42 0.01
CA THR A 100 0.86 13.53 -0.22
C THR A 100 1.72 14.05 -1.37
N LEU A 101 1.11 14.44 -2.50
CA LEU A 101 1.82 15.00 -3.65
C LEU A 101 2.58 16.28 -3.31
N ALA A 102 1.97 17.18 -2.52
CA ALA A 102 2.61 18.41 -2.08
C ALA A 102 3.87 18.14 -1.22
N ARG A 103 3.81 17.13 -0.33
CA ARG A 103 4.96 16.72 0.48
C ARG A 103 6.08 16.11 -0.37
N LEU A 104 5.75 15.30 -1.37
CA LEU A 104 6.78 14.74 -2.29
C LEU A 104 7.47 15.82 -3.11
N LYS A 105 6.79 16.91 -3.45
CA LYS A 105 7.41 18.06 -4.15
C LYS A 105 8.47 18.76 -3.29
N THR A 106 8.27 18.82 -1.98
CA THR A 106 9.22 19.45 -1.04
C THR A 106 10.29 18.48 -0.52
N SER A 107 10.12 17.18 -0.74
CA SER A 107 11.03 16.12 -0.30
C SER A 107 11.25 15.11 -1.42
N PRO A 108 12.15 15.39 -2.38
CA PRO A 108 12.30 14.58 -3.60
C PRO A 108 12.71 13.12 -3.37
N SER A 109 13.33 12.82 -2.22
CA SER A 109 13.70 11.44 -1.81
C SER A 109 12.58 10.70 -1.05
N ALA A 110 11.48 11.39 -0.73
CA ALA A 110 10.37 10.77 -0.02
C ALA A 110 9.59 9.80 -0.94
N VAL A 111 9.06 8.75 -0.34
CA VAL A 111 8.22 7.75 -1.00
C VAL A 111 6.77 7.92 -0.54
N GLY A 112 5.86 8.12 -1.49
CA GLY A 112 4.42 8.23 -1.24
C GLY A 112 3.65 6.99 -1.69
N VAL A 113 2.54 6.70 -1.04
CA VAL A 113 1.62 5.63 -1.41
C VAL A 113 0.33 6.22 -1.98
N PHE A 114 0.01 5.81 -3.22
CA PHE A 114 -1.15 6.31 -3.98
C PHE A 114 -1.96 5.17 -4.57
N GLY A 115 -3.22 5.46 -4.93
CA GLY A 115 -3.95 4.64 -5.89
C GLY A 115 -3.38 4.83 -7.31
N LEU A 116 -3.46 3.77 -8.14
CA LEU A 116 -2.90 3.79 -9.51
C LEU A 116 -3.49 4.92 -10.36
N SER A 117 -4.79 5.15 -10.29
CA SER A 117 -5.46 6.22 -11.05
C SER A 117 -4.92 7.62 -10.72
N PHE A 118 -4.59 7.87 -9.45
CA PHE A 118 -3.98 9.15 -9.07
C PHE A 118 -2.55 9.29 -9.63
N TYR A 119 -1.76 8.22 -9.57
CA TYR A 119 -0.44 8.20 -10.20
C TYR A 119 -0.55 8.45 -11.71
N ASP A 120 -1.49 7.80 -12.40
CA ASP A 120 -1.67 7.94 -13.84
C ASP A 120 -1.99 9.39 -14.27
N MET A 121 -2.76 10.11 -13.46
CA MET A 121 -3.05 11.54 -13.69
C MET A 121 -1.89 12.49 -13.35
N ASN A 122 -0.84 11.99 -12.68
CA ASN A 122 0.29 12.80 -12.21
C ASN A 122 1.65 12.24 -12.62
N ARG A 123 1.72 11.46 -13.71
CA ARG A 123 2.96 10.84 -14.21
C ARG A 123 4.06 11.84 -14.56
N ASP A 124 3.67 13.07 -14.90
CA ASP A 124 4.57 14.18 -15.16
C ASP A 124 5.33 14.65 -13.90
N LYS A 125 4.78 14.40 -12.71
CA LYS A 125 5.29 14.87 -11.42
C LYS A 125 5.85 13.75 -10.54
N LEU A 126 5.53 12.50 -10.86
CA LEU A 126 5.85 11.34 -10.03
C LEU A 126 6.65 10.30 -10.80
N ARG A 127 7.60 9.68 -10.11
CA ARG A 127 8.22 8.43 -10.55
C ARG A 127 7.65 7.29 -9.74
N VAL A 128 7.46 6.14 -10.38
CA VAL A 128 6.92 4.96 -9.69
C VAL A 128 8.04 3.97 -9.37
N ALA A 129 8.00 3.43 -8.16
CA ALA A 129 8.85 2.32 -7.78
C ALA A 129 8.21 0.98 -8.16
N THR A 130 9.02 0.03 -8.59
CA THR A 130 8.58 -1.34 -8.82
C THR A 130 8.38 -2.09 -7.51
N VAL A 131 7.43 -3.01 -7.50
CA VAL A 131 7.29 -3.99 -6.40
C VAL A 131 7.62 -5.37 -6.95
N ASN A 132 8.62 -6.04 -6.37
CA ASN A 132 9.18 -7.31 -6.87
C ASN A 132 9.53 -7.25 -8.37
N ASN A 133 10.12 -6.14 -8.80
CA ASN A 133 10.49 -5.83 -10.19
C ASN A 133 9.30 -5.67 -11.16
N VAL A 134 8.07 -5.61 -10.67
CA VAL A 134 6.87 -5.35 -11.49
C VAL A 134 6.49 -3.88 -11.40
N VAL A 135 6.36 -3.22 -12.54
CA VAL A 135 5.86 -1.85 -12.65
C VAL A 135 4.34 -1.86 -12.53
N PRO A 136 3.73 -1.02 -11.68
CA PRO A 136 2.28 -0.88 -11.65
C PRO A 136 1.78 -0.26 -12.96
N SER A 137 0.80 -0.90 -13.56
CA SER A 137 0.08 -0.43 -14.75
C SER A 137 -1.27 -1.12 -14.82
N GLU A 138 -2.19 -0.57 -15.59
CA GLU A 138 -3.47 -1.23 -15.87
C GLU A 138 -3.26 -2.69 -16.31
N LYS A 139 -2.34 -2.93 -17.25
CA LYS A 139 -2.02 -4.28 -17.74
C LYS A 139 -1.57 -5.22 -16.63
N THR A 140 -0.64 -4.78 -15.75
CA THR A 140 -0.08 -5.65 -14.69
C THR A 140 -1.03 -5.85 -13.53
N VAL A 141 -1.98 -4.93 -13.32
CA VAL A 141 -3.08 -5.08 -12.36
C VAL A 141 -4.12 -6.05 -12.90
N LEU A 142 -4.58 -5.89 -14.15
CA LEU A 142 -5.61 -6.72 -14.76
C LEU A 142 -5.17 -8.18 -14.91
N ASN A 143 -3.92 -8.44 -15.27
CA ASN A 143 -3.40 -9.81 -15.40
C ASN A 143 -2.89 -10.42 -14.07
N GLY A 144 -3.05 -9.70 -12.94
CA GLY A 144 -2.68 -10.17 -11.61
C GLY A 144 -1.18 -10.26 -11.33
N THR A 145 -0.31 -9.75 -12.21
CA THR A 145 1.14 -9.81 -11.99
C THR A 145 1.65 -8.74 -11.02
N TYR A 146 0.94 -7.61 -10.87
CA TYR A 146 1.32 -6.61 -9.88
C TYR A 146 0.85 -7.04 -8.48
N PRO A 147 1.77 -7.25 -7.52
CA PRO A 147 1.43 -7.91 -6.26
C PRO A 147 0.60 -7.05 -5.29
N VAL A 148 0.58 -5.71 -5.51
CA VAL A 148 -0.15 -4.78 -4.62
C VAL A 148 -1.45 -4.35 -5.28
N SER A 149 -2.31 -5.32 -5.57
CA SER A 149 -3.63 -5.09 -6.14
C SER A 149 -4.65 -6.02 -5.50
N ARG A 150 -5.90 -5.61 -5.55
CA ARG A 150 -7.04 -6.43 -5.17
C ARG A 150 -8.23 -6.11 -6.06
N PRO A 151 -9.17 -7.06 -6.26
CA PRO A 151 -10.43 -6.77 -6.92
C PRO A 151 -11.25 -5.80 -6.05
N LEU A 152 -12.03 -4.96 -6.71
CA LEU A 152 -13.05 -4.14 -6.09
C LEU A 152 -14.40 -4.82 -6.25
N TYR A 153 -15.19 -4.85 -5.19
CA TYR A 153 -16.53 -5.41 -5.19
C TYR A 153 -17.54 -4.34 -4.80
N PHE A 154 -18.70 -4.38 -5.40
CA PHE A 154 -19.87 -3.74 -4.84
C PHE A 154 -20.91 -4.80 -4.47
N TYR A 155 -21.70 -4.51 -3.48
CA TYR A 155 -22.64 -5.46 -2.93
C TYR A 155 -24.07 -4.99 -3.18
N VAL A 156 -24.92 -5.94 -3.55
CA VAL A 156 -26.35 -5.70 -3.77
C VAL A 156 -27.13 -6.59 -2.80
N LYS A 157 -28.09 -6.01 -2.09
CA LYS A 157 -28.99 -6.79 -1.24
C LYS A 157 -29.87 -7.65 -2.14
N GLY A 158 -29.74 -8.97 -2.08
CA GLY A 158 -30.41 -9.93 -2.99
C GLY A 158 -31.92 -9.80 -3.00
N GLU A 159 -32.55 -9.53 -1.85
CA GLU A 159 -33.98 -9.28 -1.74
C GLU A 159 -34.45 -8.05 -2.54
N HIS A 160 -33.61 -7.03 -2.65
CA HIS A 160 -33.91 -5.82 -3.40
C HIS A 160 -33.89 -6.02 -4.92
N LEU A 161 -33.19 -7.04 -5.42
CA LEU A 161 -33.24 -7.39 -6.85
C LEU A 161 -34.64 -7.74 -7.33
N LYS A 162 -35.48 -8.24 -6.43
CA LYS A 162 -36.89 -8.61 -6.75
C LYS A 162 -37.88 -7.49 -6.46
N SER A 163 -37.58 -6.62 -5.48
CA SER A 163 -38.54 -5.63 -4.98
C SER A 163 -38.28 -4.21 -5.50
N VAL A 164 -37.06 -3.88 -5.86
CA VAL A 164 -36.67 -2.53 -6.37
C VAL A 164 -36.67 -2.56 -7.89
N LYS A 165 -37.63 -1.88 -8.48
CA LYS A 165 -37.74 -1.75 -9.95
C LYS A 165 -36.48 -1.09 -10.54
N GLY A 166 -35.92 -1.74 -11.56
CA GLY A 166 -34.73 -1.23 -12.28
C GLY A 166 -33.40 -1.58 -11.65
N LEU A 167 -33.35 -2.11 -10.41
CA LEU A 167 -32.08 -2.48 -9.77
C LEU A 167 -31.30 -3.58 -10.52
N PRO A 168 -31.95 -4.67 -11.02
CA PRO A 168 -31.20 -5.65 -11.82
C PRO A 168 -30.54 -5.04 -13.07
N GLN A 169 -31.29 -4.19 -13.79
CA GLN A 169 -30.76 -3.50 -15.00
C GLN A 169 -29.64 -2.53 -14.66
N TYR A 170 -29.73 -1.84 -13.52
CA TYR A 170 -28.65 -0.97 -13.04
C TYR A 170 -27.38 -1.77 -12.73
N VAL A 171 -27.49 -2.91 -12.05
CA VAL A 171 -26.36 -3.80 -11.74
C VAL A 171 -25.70 -4.29 -13.03
N GLU A 172 -26.51 -4.78 -13.98
CA GLU A 172 -26.03 -5.26 -15.28
C GLU A 172 -25.33 -4.13 -16.07
N TYR A 173 -25.93 -2.95 -16.12
CA TYR A 173 -25.33 -1.80 -16.77
C TYR A 173 -24.03 -1.39 -16.10
N PHE A 174 -23.98 -1.32 -14.77
CA PHE A 174 -22.80 -0.94 -14.00
C PHE A 174 -21.61 -1.88 -14.25
N LEU A 175 -21.85 -3.17 -14.43
CA LEU A 175 -20.84 -4.18 -14.74
C LEU A 175 -20.52 -4.29 -16.25
N SER A 176 -21.25 -3.57 -17.09
CA SER A 176 -21.05 -3.66 -18.54
C SER A 176 -19.81 -2.90 -18.98
N LYS A 177 -19.19 -3.35 -20.09
CA LYS A 177 -18.08 -2.61 -20.75
C LYS A 177 -18.45 -1.18 -21.15
N LYS A 178 -19.73 -0.86 -21.29
CA LYS A 178 -20.21 0.48 -21.60
C LYS A 178 -20.02 1.43 -20.41
N ALA A 179 -20.21 0.96 -19.18
CA ALA A 179 -20.05 1.76 -17.97
C ALA A 179 -18.61 1.72 -17.46
N THR A 180 -17.93 0.57 -17.53
CA THR A 180 -16.59 0.37 -16.96
C THR A 180 -15.44 0.68 -17.94
N GLY A 181 -15.75 0.88 -19.23
CA GLY A 181 -14.76 1.16 -20.28
C GLY A 181 -14.18 -0.09 -20.93
N LYS A 182 -13.29 0.12 -21.91
CA LYS A 182 -12.72 -0.98 -22.72
C LYS A 182 -11.66 -1.83 -22.01
N GLY A 183 -11.29 -1.54 -20.79
CA GLY A 183 -10.19 -2.18 -20.08
C GLY A 183 -10.58 -2.99 -18.84
N SER A 184 -11.87 -3.08 -18.53
CA SER A 184 -12.39 -3.78 -17.34
C SER A 184 -12.95 -5.15 -17.70
#